data_386b74d82bf8eb4510eab5c6882c2cd0
#
_entry.id   386b74d82bf8eb4510eab5c6882c2cd0
#
_cell.length_a   1.000
_cell.length_b   1.000
_cell.length_c   1.000
_cell.angle_alpha   90.00
_cell.angle_beta   90.00
_cell.angle_gamma   90.00
#
_symmetry.space_group_name_H-M   'P 1'
#
loop_
_entity.id
_entity.type
_entity.pdbx_description
1 polymer ?
#
loop_
_entity_poly.entity_id
_entity_poly.type
_entity_poly.pdbx_seq_one_letter_code
_entity_poly.pdbx_strand_id
1 'polypeptide(L)'
;MKEALVLQTDFGLNDGAVSTMYGVARQVDPEVTVADLTHGITPFNIFEGSFRLSQTVKYWPAGTVFVSVVDPGVGSKRLSLVAKLKTGHYVVTPDNGTLTHLDKLYGIEAVRVIDESIDRLPGSEKSATFHGRDIYVYNGARLAGGEVTFDQIGEELPVKDIVRLPLNPARVEGNKILGNVDITDVNFGSLWTNIDEDLWEDFGARYGDAFNVSVFYEGKRVYQAKLPYYKTFADVKNGETLIYVNSVYTVGIAIRLGSMATENHLSAGQHWTIEIEKEN
;
A
#
# COMPACT_ATOMS: atom_id res chain seq x y z
N MET A 1 -23.13 14.94 5.07
CA MET A 1 -21.76 15.48 5.12
C MET A 1 -21.08 14.93 3.89
N LYS A 2 -20.31 15.73 3.16
CA LYS A 2 -19.56 15.21 2.01
C LYS A 2 -18.38 14.41 2.52
N GLU A 3 -18.02 13.35 1.79
CA GLU A 3 -16.94 12.47 2.17
C GLU A 3 -15.58 13.06 1.75
N ALA A 4 -14.52 12.64 2.41
CA ALA A 4 -13.16 13.03 2.01
C ALA A 4 -12.72 12.26 0.77
N LEU A 5 -11.94 12.93 -0.08
CA LEU A 5 -11.25 12.36 -1.23
C LEU A 5 -9.74 12.31 -0.94
N VAL A 6 -9.17 11.11 -0.87
CA VAL A 6 -7.76 10.90 -0.52
C VAL A 6 -6.99 10.35 -1.72
N LEU A 7 -5.92 11.03 -2.12
CA LEU A 7 -5.19 10.71 -3.35
C LEU A 7 -3.86 10.02 -3.08
N GLN A 8 -3.58 8.97 -3.86
CA GLN A 8 -2.29 8.28 -3.89
C GLN A 8 -1.86 8.05 -5.34
N THR A 9 -0.62 8.38 -5.68
CA THR A 9 -0.05 8.13 -7.01
C THR A 9 1.47 7.88 -6.95
N ASP A 10 2.04 7.47 -8.07
CA ASP A 10 3.48 7.44 -8.34
C ASP A 10 3.94 8.63 -9.21
N PHE A 11 3.18 9.72 -9.27
CA PHE A 11 3.44 10.86 -10.16
C PHE A 11 4.49 11.84 -9.63
N GLY A 12 4.79 11.79 -8.31
CA GLY A 12 5.59 12.82 -7.66
C GLY A 12 4.87 14.17 -7.59
N LEU A 13 5.61 15.19 -7.16
CA LEU A 13 5.12 16.58 -7.02
C LEU A 13 5.96 17.57 -7.84
N ASN A 14 6.82 17.08 -8.76
CA ASN A 14 7.76 17.91 -9.48
C ASN A 14 7.15 18.62 -10.71
N ASP A 15 5.94 18.23 -11.09
CA ASP A 15 5.18 18.82 -12.20
C ASP A 15 3.72 19.10 -11.82
N GLY A 16 2.89 19.46 -12.80
CA GLY A 16 1.49 19.81 -12.60
C GLY A 16 0.51 18.64 -12.53
N ALA A 17 0.93 17.39 -12.65
CA ALA A 17 0.02 16.23 -12.78
C ALA A 17 -0.95 16.15 -11.58
N VAL A 18 -0.43 16.13 -10.37
CA VAL A 18 -1.24 16.08 -9.13
C VAL A 18 -2.10 17.32 -8.99
N SER A 19 -1.56 18.51 -9.30
CA SER A 19 -2.32 19.76 -9.24
C SER A 19 -3.53 19.74 -10.18
N THR A 20 -3.42 19.12 -11.36
CA THR A 20 -4.58 18.96 -12.26
C THR A 20 -5.64 18.00 -11.71
N MET A 21 -5.24 16.97 -10.95
CA MET A 21 -6.19 16.10 -10.25
C MET A 21 -6.99 16.87 -9.19
N TYR A 22 -6.35 17.74 -8.41
CA TYR A 22 -7.06 18.65 -7.50
C TYR A 22 -8.02 19.57 -8.25
N GLY A 23 -7.58 20.13 -9.37
CA GLY A 23 -8.40 20.99 -10.21
C GLY A 23 -9.68 20.28 -10.68
N VAL A 24 -9.56 19.04 -11.14
CA VAL A 24 -10.72 18.22 -11.55
C VAL A 24 -11.65 17.93 -10.37
N ALA A 25 -11.11 17.53 -9.23
CA ALA A 25 -11.92 17.29 -8.03
C ALA A 25 -12.74 18.53 -7.65
N ARG A 26 -12.13 19.72 -7.71
CA ARG A 26 -12.79 21.00 -7.42
C ARG A 26 -13.77 21.46 -8.49
N GLN A 27 -13.60 21.04 -9.75
CA GLN A 27 -14.57 21.30 -10.81
C GLN A 27 -15.83 20.44 -10.63
N VAL A 28 -15.66 19.19 -10.19
CA VAL A 28 -16.78 18.30 -9.87
C VAL A 28 -17.53 18.81 -8.64
N ASP A 29 -16.82 19.09 -7.56
CA ASP A 29 -17.41 19.60 -6.33
C ASP A 29 -16.46 20.59 -5.63
N PRO A 30 -16.78 21.89 -5.64
CA PRO A 30 -15.95 22.92 -4.98
C PRO A 30 -15.81 22.74 -3.47
N GLU A 31 -16.69 21.96 -2.82
CA GLU A 31 -16.67 21.74 -1.37
C GLU A 31 -16.02 20.40 -0.97
N VAL A 32 -15.67 19.53 -1.94
CA VAL A 32 -14.99 18.27 -1.60
C VAL A 32 -13.66 18.53 -0.92
N THR A 33 -13.44 17.85 0.21
CA THR A 33 -12.16 17.90 0.91
C THR A 33 -11.18 16.93 0.24
N VAL A 34 -10.11 17.46 -0.36
CA VAL A 34 -9.06 16.65 -0.97
C VAL A 34 -7.84 16.61 -0.05
N ALA A 35 -7.32 15.42 0.19
CA ALA A 35 -6.10 15.18 0.96
C ALA A 35 -5.18 14.20 0.23
N ASP A 36 -3.90 14.21 0.57
CA ASP A 36 -2.94 13.25 0.04
C ASP A 36 -2.68 12.12 1.02
N LEU A 37 -2.65 10.89 0.49
CA LEU A 37 -1.96 9.82 1.14
C LEU A 37 -0.46 9.98 0.85
N THR A 38 -0.10 9.91 -0.42
CA THR A 38 1.26 10.18 -0.94
C THR A 38 1.25 10.23 -2.47
N HIS A 39 2.18 10.99 -3.04
CA HIS A 39 2.49 10.96 -4.47
C HIS A 39 3.92 10.45 -4.75
N GLY A 40 4.56 9.89 -3.71
CA GLY A 40 5.93 9.38 -3.75
C GLY A 40 6.02 7.85 -3.83
N ILE A 41 5.01 7.15 -4.33
CA ILE A 41 5.14 5.72 -4.64
C ILE A 41 6.25 5.58 -5.71
N THR A 42 7.12 4.59 -5.55
CA THR A 42 8.13 4.28 -6.57
C THR A 42 7.43 4.05 -7.91
N PRO A 43 7.86 4.72 -9.00
CA PRO A 43 7.20 4.60 -10.30
C PRO A 43 6.96 3.15 -10.70
N PHE A 44 5.71 2.86 -11.09
CA PHE A 44 5.21 1.54 -11.52
C PHE A 44 5.14 0.46 -10.42
N ASN A 45 5.45 0.78 -9.17
CA ASN A 45 5.44 -0.19 -8.07
C ASN A 45 4.03 -0.36 -7.48
N ILE A 46 3.22 -1.23 -8.11
CA ILE A 46 1.85 -1.54 -7.68
C ILE A 46 1.84 -2.17 -6.28
N PHE A 47 2.84 -3.00 -5.94
CA PHE A 47 2.93 -3.64 -4.63
C PHE A 47 3.06 -2.60 -3.51
N GLU A 48 3.95 -1.61 -3.69
CA GLU A 48 4.12 -0.51 -2.75
C GLU A 48 2.83 0.32 -2.64
N GLY A 49 2.19 0.67 -3.77
CA GLY A 49 0.91 1.38 -3.78
C GLY A 49 -0.18 0.65 -2.99
N SER A 50 -0.32 -0.66 -3.22
CA SER A 50 -1.25 -1.52 -2.50
C SER A 50 -0.98 -1.55 -0.98
N PHE A 51 0.30 -1.65 -0.59
CA PHE A 51 0.69 -1.67 0.82
C PHE A 51 0.41 -0.32 1.51
N ARG A 52 0.86 0.80 0.91
CA ARG A 52 0.66 2.15 1.50
C ARG A 52 -0.82 2.49 1.68
N LEU A 53 -1.63 2.09 0.73
CA LEU A 53 -3.08 2.27 0.82
C LEU A 53 -3.65 1.50 2.02
N SER A 54 -3.29 0.23 2.17
CA SER A 54 -3.75 -0.60 3.29
C SER A 54 -3.27 -0.10 4.66
N GLN A 55 -2.07 0.46 4.74
CA GLN A 55 -1.51 1.08 5.94
C GLN A 55 -2.36 2.25 6.45
N THR A 56 -3.06 2.95 5.55
CA THR A 56 -3.67 4.26 5.82
C THR A 56 -5.18 4.18 6.03
N VAL A 57 -5.88 3.32 5.28
CA VAL A 57 -7.36 3.28 5.20
C VAL A 57 -8.03 3.26 6.57
N LYS A 58 -7.56 2.44 7.52
CA LYS A 58 -8.20 2.28 8.83
C LYS A 58 -8.21 3.55 9.71
N TYR A 59 -7.41 4.56 9.36
CA TYR A 59 -7.32 5.82 10.12
C TYR A 59 -8.24 6.92 9.56
N TRP A 60 -8.93 6.64 8.45
CA TRP A 60 -9.91 7.53 7.86
C TRP A 60 -11.33 7.09 8.23
N PRO A 61 -12.29 8.02 8.33
CA PRO A 61 -13.70 7.68 8.57
C PRO A 61 -14.27 6.79 7.46
N ALA A 62 -15.21 5.90 7.81
CA ALA A 62 -16.00 5.19 6.82
C ALA A 62 -16.72 6.18 5.89
N GLY A 63 -16.87 5.84 4.62
CA GLY A 63 -17.34 6.74 3.57
C GLY A 63 -16.23 7.42 2.78
N THR A 64 -15.02 7.56 3.36
CA THR A 64 -13.88 8.16 2.64
C THR A 64 -13.63 7.45 1.32
N VAL A 65 -13.40 8.23 0.26
CA VAL A 65 -13.07 7.76 -1.08
C VAL A 65 -11.58 7.91 -1.31
N PHE A 66 -10.89 6.80 -1.53
CA PHE A 66 -9.48 6.78 -1.93
C PHE A 66 -9.36 6.67 -3.45
N VAL A 67 -8.51 7.47 -4.05
CA VAL A 67 -8.09 7.34 -5.45
C VAL A 67 -6.63 6.93 -5.47
N SER A 68 -6.36 5.70 -5.89
CA SER A 68 -5.00 5.14 -5.92
C SER A 68 -4.60 4.82 -7.35
N VAL A 69 -3.60 5.52 -7.86
CA VAL A 69 -3.17 5.42 -9.26
C VAL A 69 -1.68 5.14 -9.35
N VAL A 70 -1.35 3.87 -9.50
CA VAL A 70 -0.06 3.35 -9.96
C VAL A 70 -0.41 2.48 -11.16
N ASP A 71 -0.29 3.01 -12.36
CA ASP A 71 -0.93 2.43 -13.55
C ASP A 71 0.02 2.27 -14.74
N PRO A 72 0.95 1.31 -14.70
CA PRO A 72 1.80 0.98 -15.85
C PRO A 72 1.01 0.47 -17.08
N GLY A 73 -0.26 0.09 -16.89
CA GLY A 73 -1.18 -0.39 -17.92
C GLY A 73 -2.14 0.67 -18.47
N VAL A 74 -1.94 1.97 -18.21
CA VAL A 74 -2.81 3.03 -18.67
C VAL A 74 -3.05 2.94 -20.21
N GLY A 75 -4.32 3.05 -20.62
CA GLY A 75 -4.72 2.93 -22.03
C GLY A 75 -4.75 1.49 -22.58
N SER A 76 -4.48 0.46 -21.77
CA SER A 76 -4.66 -0.95 -22.14
C SER A 76 -6.10 -1.43 -21.91
N LYS A 77 -6.33 -2.74 -21.98
CA LYS A 77 -7.63 -3.37 -21.68
C LYS A 77 -7.88 -3.64 -20.19
N ARG A 78 -6.98 -3.19 -19.27
CA ARG A 78 -7.21 -3.35 -17.83
C ARG A 78 -8.46 -2.58 -17.44
N LEU A 79 -9.25 -3.12 -16.52
CA LEU A 79 -10.45 -2.46 -16.03
C LEU A 79 -10.11 -1.27 -15.12
N SER A 80 -11.02 -0.30 -15.05
CA SER A 80 -11.04 0.75 -14.04
C SER A 80 -12.13 0.44 -13.04
N LEU A 81 -11.81 0.45 -11.75
CA LEU A 81 -12.68 -0.06 -10.71
C LEU A 81 -13.02 0.97 -9.65
N VAL A 82 -14.20 0.81 -9.06
CA VAL A 82 -14.53 1.29 -7.72
C VAL A 82 -14.80 0.09 -6.83
N ALA A 83 -14.00 -0.09 -5.79
CA ALA A 83 -14.21 -1.13 -4.78
C ALA A 83 -14.82 -0.52 -3.51
N LYS A 84 -15.79 -1.21 -2.92
CA LYS A 84 -16.32 -0.93 -1.59
C LYS A 84 -15.74 -1.94 -0.60
N LEU A 85 -15.04 -1.45 0.41
CA LEU A 85 -14.47 -2.29 1.46
C LEU A 85 -15.54 -2.63 2.52
N LYS A 86 -15.38 -3.76 3.21
CA LYS A 86 -16.26 -4.13 4.34
C LYS A 86 -16.20 -3.13 5.51
N THR A 87 -15.17 -2.29 5.53
CA THR A 87 -15.01 -1.16 6.48
C THR A 87 -15.80 0.09 6.09
N GLY A 88 -16.50 0.06 4.94
CA GLY A 88 -17.31 1.17 4.44
C GLY A 88 -16.54 2.23 3.65
N HIS A 89 -15.25 2.04 3.39
CA HIS A 89 -14.46 2.92 2.52
C HIS A 89 -14.62 2.54 1.05
N TYR A 90 -14.33 3.50 0.16
CA TYR A 90 -14.30 3.28 -1.28
C TYR A 90 -12.90 3.47 -1.86
N VAL A 91 -12.57 2.70 -2.89
CA VAL A 91 -11.28 2.79 -3.58
C VAL A 91 -11.49 2.83 -5.08
N VAL A 92 -11.05 3.90 -5.72
CA VAL A 92 -11.08 4.10 -7.18
C VAL A 92 -9.67 3.84 -7.70
N THR A 93 -9.50 2.83 -8.56
CA THR A 93 -8.16 2.32 -8.93
C THR A 93 -8.20 1.51 -10.23
N PRO A 94 -7.07 1.37 -10.95
CA PRO A 94 -6.95 0.35 -12.00
C PRO A 94 -6.99 -1.06 -11.40
N ASP A 95 -7.56 -2.02 -12.16
CA ASP A 95 -7.55 -3.44 -11.84
C ASP A 95 -6.21 -4.09 -12.21
N ASN A 96 -5.23 -3.90 -11.39
CA ASN A 96 -3.85 -4.34 -11.64
C ASN A 96 -3.16 -4.95 -10.41
N GLY A 97 -3.93 -5.19 -9.34
CA GLY A 97 -3.42 -5.71 -8.07
C GLY A 97 -3.33 -4.70 -6.94
N THR A 98 -3.65 -3.42 -7.17
CA THR A 98 -3.66 -2.37 -6.13
C THR A 98 -4.57 -2.74 -4.94
N LEU A 99 -5.63 -3.50 -5.14
CA LEU A 99 -6.56 -3.92 -4.08
C LEU A 99 -6.06 -5.09 -3.21
N THR A 100 -4.91 -5.69 -3.51
CA THR A 100 -4.46 -6.95 -2.90
C THR A 100 -4.34 -6.91 -1.39
N HIS A 101 -3.61 -5.92 -0.83
CA HIS A 101 -3.43 -5.81 0.62
C HIS A 101 -4.71 -5.39 1.34
N LEU A 102 -5.55 -4.58 0.68
CA LEU A 102 -6.86 -4.19 1.23
C LEU A 102 -7.80 -5.38 1.35
N ASP A 103 -7.87 -6.23 0.31
CA ASP A 103 -8.69 -7.44 0.33
C ASP A 103 -8.24 -8.41 1.43
N LYS A 104 -6.91 -8.61 1.57
CA LYS A 104 -6.33 -9.44 2.62
C LYS A 104 -6.65 -8.95 4.03
N LEU A 105 -6.54 -7.63 4.28
CA LEU A 105 -6.61 -7.07 5.64
C LEU A 105 -8.01 -6.65 6.05
N TYR A 106 -8.81 -6.14 5.13
CA TYR A 106 -10.13 -5.54 5.42
C TYR A 106 -11.27 -6.24 4.71
N GLY A 107 -10.98 -7.00 3.66
CA GLY A 107 -11.98 -7.60 2.78
C GLY A 107 -12.71 -6.59 1.90
N ILE A 108 -13.07 -7.03 0.72
CA ILE A 108 -13.86 -6.26 -0.25
C ILE A 108 -15.31 -6.74 -0.17
N GLU A 109 -16.26 -5.79 -0.08
CA GLU A 109 -17.70 -6.07 -0.05
C GLU A 109 -18.24 -6.21 -1.48
N ALA A 110 -17.93 -5.25 -2.36
CA ALA A 110 -18.40 -5.20 -3.74
C ALA A 110 -17.41 -4.43 -4.62
N VAL A 111 -17.46 -4.69 -5.92
CA VAL A 111 -16.64 -4.00 -6.93
C VAL A 111 -17.50 -3.65 -8.13
N ARG A 112 -17.32 -2.45 -8.68
CA ARG A 112 -17.96 -2.00 -9.92
C ARG A 112 -16.94 -1.52 -10.92
N VAL A 113 -17.24 -1.75 -12.20
CA VAL A 113 -16.40 -1.35 -13.33
C VAL A 113 -16.83 0.03 -13.80
N ILE A 114 -15.89 0.96 -13.88
CA ILE A 114 -16.13 2.28 -14.47
C ILE A 114 -16.17 2.11 -16.00
N ASP A 115 -17.26 2.56 -16.62
CA ASP A 115 -17.33 2.65 -18.09
C ASP A 115 -16.55 3.89 -18.56
N GLU A 116 -15.31 3.70 -18.98
CA GLU A 116 -14.41 4.77 -19.40
C GLU A 116 -14.91 5.54 -20.64
N SER A 117 -15.95 5.06 -21.34
CA SER A 117 -16.53 5.72 -22.50
C SER A 117 -17.53 6.81 -22.12
N ILE A 118 -18.16 6.70 -20.93
CA ILE A 118 -19.18 7.63 -20.45
C ILE A 118 -18.80 8.30 -19.12
N ASP A 119 -18.12 7.58 -18.23
CA ASP A 119 -17.69 8.07 -16.91
C ASP A 119 -16.27 8.67 -16.96
N ARG A 120 -16.09 9.62 -17.87
CA ARG A 120 -14.85 10.33 -18.15
C ARG A 120 -15.03 11.84 -18.04
N LEU A 121 -13.99 12.54 -17.62
CA LEU A 121 -13.97 14.01 -17.61
C LEU A 121 -14.31 14.54 -19.01
N PRO A 122 -15.37 15.35 -19.15
CA PRO A 122 -15.77 15.90 -20.45
C PRO A 122 -14.63 16.66 -21.14
N GLY A 123 -14.44 16.39 -22.45
CA GLY A 123 -13.38 17.00 -23.24
C GLY A 123 -12.01 16.32 -23.17
N SER A 124 -11.89 15.21 -22.43
CA SER A 124 -10.63 14.44 -22.29
C SER A 124 -10.52 13.27 -23.28
N GLU A 125 -11.48 13.06 -24.16
CA GLU A 125 -11.63 11.87 -25.00
C GLU A 125 -10.47 11.68 -26.01
N LYS A 126 -9.75 12.77 -26.32
CA LYS A 126 -8.62 12.76 -27.26
C LYS A 126 -7.32 12.19 -26.67
N SER A 127 -7.27 11.95 -25.34
CA SER A 127 -6.08 11.44 -24.66
C SER A 127 -6.43 10.21 -23.83
N ALA A 128 -5.62 9.15 -23.95
CA ALA A 128 -5.76 7.92 -23.18
C ALA A 128 -4.55 7.70 -22.24
N THR A 129 -3.79 8.75 -21.95
CA THR A 129 -2.52 8.62 -21.19
C THR A 129 -2.57 9.18 -19.78
N PHE A 130 -3.70 9.81 -19.37
CA PHE A 130 -3.82 10.39 -18.04
C PHE A 130 -5.15 10.00 -17.36
N HIS A 131 -5.38 8.70 -17.22
CA HIS A 131 -6.57 8.19 -16.55
C HIS A 131 -6.63 8.59 -15.07
N GLY A 132 -5.50 8.90 -14.42
CA GLY A 132 -5.46 9.47 -13.06
C GLY A 132 -6.36 10.67 -12.90
N ARG A 133 -6.27 11.61 -13.85
CA ARG A 133 -7.08 12.82 -13.91
C ARG A 133 -8.45 12.55 -14.53
N ASP A 134 -8.49 11.89 -15.69
CA ASP A 134 -9.65 11.87 -16.56
C ASP A 134 -10.71 10.82 -16.15
N ILE A 135 -10.29 9.77 -15.45
CA ILE A 135 -11.14 8.66 -15.00
C ILE A 135 -11.18 8.59 -13.47
N TYR A 136 -10.01 8.40 -12.82
CA TYR A 136 -9.99 7.99 -11.41
C TYR A 136 -10.38 9.13 -10.46
N VAL A 137 -9.71 10.30 -10.53
CA VAL A 137 -10.09 11.41 -9.66
C VAL A 137 -11.45 12.00 -10.02
N TYR A 138 -11.82 12.00 -11.30
CA TYR A 138 -13.14 12.45 -11.76
C TYR A 138 -14.25 11.63 -11.10
N ASN A 139 -14.19 10.30 -11.18
CA ASN A 139 -15.20 9.43 -10.54
C ASN A 139 -15.10 9.43 -9.01
N GLY A 140 -13.88 9.50 -8.46
CA GLY A 140 -13.66 9.62 -7.03
C GLY A 140 -14.32 10.87 -6.44
N ALA A 141 -14.19 12.01 -7.13
CA ALA A 141 -14.79 13.27 -6.69
C ALA A 141 -16.33 13.25 -6.79
N ARG A 142 -16.89 12.66 -7.87
CA ARG A 142 -18.35 12.48 -8.03
C ARG A 142 -18.94 11.62 -6.91
N LEU A 143 -18.23 10.54 -6.54
CA LEU A 143 -18.65 9.66 -5.45
C LEU A 143 -18.52 10.35 -4.09
N ALA A 144 -17.40 11.01 -3.79
CA ALA A 144 -17.18 11.71 -2.53
C ALA A 144 -18.13 12.91 -2.35
N GLY A 145 -18.42 13.63 -3.44
CA GLY A 145 -19.35 14.74 -3.49
C GLY A 145 -20.82 14.33 -3.44
N GLY A 146 -21.12 13.03 -3.65
CA GLY A 146 -22.50 12.51 -3.70
C GLY A 146 -23.24 12.80 -5.01
N GLU A 147 -22.54 13.18 -6.08
CA GLU A 147 -23.13 13.31 -7.42
C GLU A 147 -23.59 11.96 -7.97
N VAL A 148 -22.83 10.90 -7.65
CA VAL A 148 -23.18 9.52 -7.96
C VAL A 148 -23.07 8.66 -6.69
N THR A 149 -23.90 7.62 -6.60
CA THR A 149 -23.75 6.58 -5.59
C THR A 149 -22.93 5.42 -6.12
N PHE A 150 -22.40 4.58 -5.22
CA PHE A 150 -21.68 3.37 -5.63
C PHE A 150 -22.49 2.50 -6.59
N ASP A 151 -23.79 2.34 -6.36
CA ASP A 151 -24.70 1.50 -7.16
C ASP A 151 -25.00 2.07 -8.56
N GLN A 152 -24.71 3.34 -8.78
CA GLN A 152 -24.85 3.99 -10.09
C GLN A 152 -23.59 3.92 -10.96
N ILE A 153 -22.46 3.46 -10.40
CA ILE A 153 -21.25 3.19 -11.16
C ILE A 153 -21.46 1.89 -11.92
N GLY A 154 -21.19 1.88 -13.19
CA GLY A 154 -21.18 0.79 -14.14
C GLY A 154 -21.64 -0.60 -13.69
N GLU A 155 -21.13 -1.66 -14.28
CA GLU A 155 -21.53 -3.03 -13.97
C GLU A 155 -20.78 -3.58 -12.74
N GLU A 156 -21.41 -4.52 -12.02
CA GLU A 156 -20.78 -5.22 -10.91
C GLU A 156 -19.76 -6.25 -11.43
N LEU A 157 -18.59 -6.27 -10.82
CA LEU A 157 -17.54 -7.29 -11.03
C LEU A 157 -17.51 -8.22 -9.83
N PRO A 158 -17.61 -9.55 -10.00
CA PRO A 158 -17.42 -10.47 -8.89
C PRO A 158 -16.06 -10.25 -8.21
N VAL A 159 -16.05 -10.11 -6.88
CA VAL A 159 -14.81 -9.83 -6.11
C VAL A 159 -13.71 -10.86 -6.37
N LYS A 160 -14.07 -12.11 -6.66
CA LYS A 160 -13.09 -13.17 -7.01
C LYS A 160 -12.32 -12.90 -8.32
N ASP A 161 -12.87 -12.08 -9.21
CA ASP A 161 -12.33 -11.86 -10.57
C ASP A 161 -11.40 -10.65 -10.66
N ILE A 162 -11.24 -9.85 -9.58
CA ILE A 162 -10.24 -8.77 -9.56
C ILE A 162 -8.82 -9.32 -9.61
N VAL A 163 -7.91 -8.56 -10.21
CA VAL A 163 -6.49 -8.90 -10.25
C VAL A 163 -5.88 -8.80 -8.85
N ARG A 164 -5.10 -9.81 -8.47
CA ARG A 164 -4.34 -9.85 -7.20
C ARG A 164 -2.88 -10.12 -7.45
N LEU A 165 -2.03 -9.42 -6.71
CA LEU A 165 -0.60 -9.71 -6.66
C LEU A 165 -0.39 -10.99 -5.82
N PRO A 166 0.57 -11.85 -6.19
CA PRO A 166 0.97 -12.94 -5.32
C PRO A 166 1.61 -12.40 -4.05
N LEU A 167 1.16 -12.89 -2.90
CA LEU A 167 1.72 -12.60 -1.59
C LEU A 167 2.36 -13.86 -1.01
N ASN A 168 3.53 -13.70 -0.39
CA ASN A 168 4.20 -14.76 0.36
C ASN A 168 3.76 -14.68 1.82
N PRO A 169 2.91 -15.59 2.34
CA PRO A 169 2.46 -15.52 3.72
C PRO A 169 3.62 -15.80 4.69
N ALA A 170 3.65 -15.07 5.79
CA ALA A 170 4.56 -15.38 6.87
C ALA A 170 4.16 -16.73 7.53
N ARG A 171 5.15 -17.50 7.98
CA ARG A 171 4.94 -18.81 8.60
C ARG A 171 6.11 -19.26 9.46
N VAL A 172 5.85 -20.14 10.39
CA VAL A 172 6.88 -20.77 11.24
C VAL A 172 7.26 -22.13 10.64
N GLU A 173 8.56 -22.38 10.53
CA GLU A 173 9.16 -23.67 10.10
C GLU A 173 10.24 -24.08 11.11
N GLY A 174 9.90 -24.94 12.07
CA GLY A 174 10.82 -25.37 13.14
C GLY A 174 11.25 -24.21 14.03
N ASN A 175 12.56 -23.90 14.09
CA ASN A 175 13.11 -22.79 14.86
C ASN A 175 13.24 -21.48 14.04
N LYS A 176 12.59 -21.40 12.88
CA LYS A 176 12.61 -20.24 11.98
C LYS A 176 11.22 -19.69 11.77
N ILE A 177 11.17 -18.38 11.57
CA ILE A 177 10.01 -17.69 11.00
C ILE A 177 10.42 -17.10 9.65
N LEU A 178 9.61 -17.38 8.64
CA LEU A 178 9.83 -16.97 7.27
C LEU A 178 8.78 -15.92 6.92
N GLY A 179 9.19 -14.88 6.22
CA GLY A 179 8.31 -13.81 5.78
C GLY A 179 8.81 -13.10 4.54
N ASN A 180 8.12 -12.04 4.21
CA ASN A 180 8.48 -11.10 3.14
C ASN A 180 8.90 -9.76 3.75
N VAL A 181 9.84 -9.06 3.14
CA VAL A 181 10.10 -7.65 3.42
C VAL A 181 9.16 -6.85 2.54
N ASP A 182 8.01 -6.46 3.07
CA ASP A 182 6.94 -5.85 2.28
C ASP A 182 7.29 -4.43 1.87
N ILE A 183 7.83 -3.63 2.79
CA ILE A 183 8.07 -2.20 2.55
C ILE A 183 9.31 -1.70 3.28
N THR A 184 9.91 -0.64 2.74
CA THR A 184 10.90 0.18 3.42
C THR A 184 10.21 1.41 3.99
N ASP A 185 10.54 1.79 5.23
CA ASP A 185 10.21 3.13 5.71
C ASP A 185 11.06 4.14 4.94
N VAL A 186 10.39 4.97 4.14
CA VAL A 186 11.06 5.82 3.14
C VAL A 186 12.09 6.77 3.78
N ASN A 187 11.74 7.38 4.92
CA ASN A 187 12.57 8.40 5.55
C ASN A 187 13.64 7.84 6.48
N PHE A 188 13.35 6.71 7.13
CA PHE A 188 14.22 6.13 8.16
C PHE A 188 14.93 4.86 7.71
N GLY A 189 14.53 4.29 6.57
CA GLY A 189 15.17 3.12 5.97
C GLY A 189 15.00 1.82 6.76
N SER A 190 14.06 1.74 7.70
CA SER A 190 13.71 0.50 8.36
C SER A 190 13.02 -0.45 7.38
N LEU A 191 13.29 -1.75 7.47
CA LEU A 191 12.58 -2.77 6.70
C LEU A 191 11.40 -3.30 7.51
N TRP A 192 10.19 -3.28 6.94
CA TRP A 192 9.00 -3.82 7.57
C TRP A 192 8.57 -5.10 6.86
N THR A 193 8.29 -6.11 7.65
CA THR A 193 7.93 -7.43 7.15
C THR A 193 6.42 -7.66 7.20
N ASN A 194 5.97 -8.77 6.64
CA ASN A 194 4.61 -9.26 6.79
C ASN A 194 4.44 -10.26 7.94
N ILE A 195 5.43 -10.37 8.83
CA ILE A 195 5.35 -11.16 10.06
C ILE A 195 4.56 -10.31 11.06
N ASP A 196 3.32 -10.66 11.33
CA ASP A 196 2.48 -9.94 12.31
C ASP A 196 2.93 -10.22 13.75
N GLU A 197 2.53 -9.34 14.67
CA GLU A 197 2.87 -9.41 16.07
C GLU A 197 2.40 -10.72 16.72
N ASP A 198 1.19 -11.19 16.38
CA ASP A 198 0.63 -12.42 16.95
C ASP A 198 1.49 -13.64 16.56
N LEU A 199 1.87 -13.76 15.28
CA LEU A 199 2.75 -14.82 14.81
C LEU A 199 4.14 -14.74 15.45
N TRP A 200 4.64 -13.52 15.71
CA TRP A 200 5.92 -13.28 16.36
C TRP A 200 5.88 -13.68 17.86
N GLU A 201 4.78 -13.38 18.55
CA GLU A 201 4.56 -13.82 19.94
C GLU A 201 4.38 -15.33 20.03
N ASP A 202 3.59 -15.95 19.13
CA ASP A 202 3.39 -17.40 19.05
C ASP A 202 4.71 -18.14 18.73
N PHE A 203 5.59 -17.52 17.94
CA PHE A 203 6.96 -18.00 17.74
C PHE A 203 7.77 -17.98 19.06
N GLY A 204 7.29 -17.29 20.10
CA GLY A 204 7.85 -17.21 21.45
C GLY A 204 9.06 -16.29 21.51
N ALA A 205 9.07 -15.22 20.72
CA ALA A 205 10.08 -14.15 20.83
C ALA A 205 9.83 -13.30 22.08
N ARG A 206 10.89 -12.93 22.79
CA ARG A 206 10.83 -12.09 23.99
C ARG A 206 11.82 -10.95 23.90
N TYR A 207 11.48 -9.81 24.49
CA TYR A 207 12.41 -8.69 24.57
C TYR A 207 13.71 -9.09 25.26
N GLY A 208 14.84 -8.75 24.64
CA GLY A 208 16.18 -9.14 25.06
C GLY A 208 16.73 -10.38 24.35
N ASP A 209 15.88 -11.17 23.67
CA ASP A 209 16.35 -12.27 22.84
C ASP A 209 17.13 -11.73 21.64
N ALA A 210 17.99 -12.56 21.08
CA ALA A 210 18.70 -12.27 19.85
C ALA A 210 18.46 -13.38 18.83
N PHE A 211 18.31 -12.99 17.56
CA PHE A 211 17.96 -13.87 16.46
C PHE A 211 18.94 -13.73 15.30
N ASN A 212 19.21 -14.83 14.61
CA ASN A 212 19.90 -14.79 13.33
C ASN A 212 18.94 -14.37 12.23
N VAL A 213 19.16 -13.20 11.65
CA VAL A 213 18.32 -12.63 10.59
C VAL A 213 19.06 -12.76 9.26
N SER A 214 18.38 -13.32 8.26
CA SER A 214 18.86 -13.36 6.88
C SER A 214 17.84 -12.73 5.95
N VAL A 215 18.27 -11.86 5.04
CA VAL A 215 17.43 -11.26 4.00
C VAL A 215 17.86 -11.78 2.65
N PHE A 216 16.89 -12.08 1.79
CA PHE A 216 17.11 -12.64 0.47
C PHE A 216 16.44 -11.78 -0.59
N TYR A 217 17.09 -11.64 -1.74
CA TYR A 217 16.52 -11.11 -2.97
C TYR A 217 16.52 -12.22 -4.03
N GLU A 218 15.34 -12.55 -4.55
CA GLU A 218 15.16 -13.65 -5.53
C GLU A 218 15.83 -14.98 -5.10
N GLY A 219 15.70 -15.30 -3.81
CA GLY A 219 16.27 -16.52 -3.21
C GLY A 219 17.79 -16.46 -2.92
N LYS A 220 18.48 -15.40 -3.32
CA LYS A 220 19.90 -15.20 -2.99
C LYS A 220 20.01 -14.40 -1.69
N ARG A 221 20.74 -14.94 -0.69
CA ARG A 221 21.00 -14.22 0.56
C ARG A 221 21.88 -13.00 0.31
N VAL A 222 21.37 -11.83 0.68
CA VAL A 222 22.03 -10.52 0.51
C VAL A 222 22.42 -9.88 1.83
N TYR A 223 21.87 -10.37 2.95
CA TYR A 223 22.20 -9.89 4.30
C TYR A 223 22.12 -11.02 5.30
N GLN A 224 23.00 -10.99 6.32
CA GLN A 224 22.90 -11.86 7.48
C GLN A 224 23.57 -11.19 8.69
N ALA A 225 22.86 -11.15 9.83
CA ALA A 225 23.41 -10.69 11.09
C ALA A 225 22.61 -11.26 12.27
N LYS A 226 23.20 -11.21 13.46
CA LYS A 226 22.51 -11.48 14.72
C LYS A 226 21.98 -10.15 15.27
N LEU A 227 20.65 -10.04 15.41
CA LEU A 227 19.96 -8.83 15.85
C LEU A 227 19.22 -9.07 17.15
N PRO A 228 19.31 -8.13 18.13
CA PRO A 228 18.51 -8.19 19.34
C PRO A 228 17.07 -7.76 19.08
N TYR A 229 16.12 -8.34 19.81
CA TYR A 229 14.72 -7.92 19.79
C TYR A 229 14.42 -7.02 20.99
N TYR A 230 14.01 -5.79 20.72
CA TYR A 230 13.70 -4.80 21.75
C TYR A 230 12.38 -4.07 21.46
N LYS A 231 11.84 -3.48 22.53
CA LYS A 231 10.58 -2.74 22.45
C LYS A 231 10.75 -1.39 21.76
N THR A 232 11.86 -0.71 21.96
CA THR A 232 12.07 0.65 21.49
C THR A 232 13.47 0.84 20.90
N PHE A 233 13.62 1.85 20.04
CA PHE A 233 14.93 2.25 19.53
C PHE A 233 15.89 2.71 20.64
N ALA A 234 15.37 3.15 21.81
CA ALA A 234 16.20 3.62 22.91
C ALA A 234 16.97 2.49 23.62
N ASP A 235 16.59 1.24 23.40
CA ASP A 235 17.20 0.08 24.03
C ASP A 235 18.55 -0.32 23.39
N VAL A 236 18.92 0.26 22.25
CA VAL A 236 20.21 0.06 21.58
C VAL A 236 20.97 1.39 21.47
N LYS A 237 22.29 1.36 21.18
CA LYS A 237 23.07 2.58 20.94
C LYS A 237 22.85 3.10 19.51
N ASN A 238 23.23 4.36 19.27
CA ASN A 238 23.23 4.95 17.95
C ASN A 238 24.08 4.11 16.98
N GLY A 239 23.55 3.79 15.81
CA GLY A 239 24.20 2.95 14.81
C GLY A 239 24.06 1.43 15.05
N GLU A 240 23.48 1.00 16.18
CA GLU A 240 23.19 -0.42 16.40
C GLU A 240 21.86 -0.83 15.77
N THR A 241 21.80 -2.10 15.37
CA THR A 241 20.63 -2.73 14.75
C THR A 241 19.70 -3.34 15.79
N LEU A 242 18.42 -3.43 15.48
CA LEU A 242 17.44 -4.14 16.31
C LEU A 242 16.29 -4.72 15.46
N ILE A 243 15.64 -5.73 16.01
CA ILE A 243 14.30 -6.19 15.64
C ILE A 243 13.31 -5.46 16.56
N TYR A 244 12.18 -5.04 16.02
CA TYR A 244 11.11 -4.37 16.79
C TYR A 244 9.74 -4.64 16.16
N VAL A 245 8.66 -4.40 16.88
CA VAL A 245 7.31 -4.37 16.32
C VAL A 245 6.99 -2.92 15.93
N ASN A 246 6.64 -2.71 14.68
CA ASN A 246 6.41 -1.39 14.12
C ASN A 246 4.97 -0.87 14.37
N SER A 247 4.66 0.34 13.90
CA SER A 247 3.36 1.01 14.10
C SER A 247 2.17 0.39 13.35
N VAL A 248 2.41 -0.60 12.49
CA VAL A 248 1.36 -1.40 11.83
C VAL A 248 1.28 -2.82 12.38
N TYR A 249 1.91 -3.07 13.54
CA TYR A 249 1.92 -4.33 14.26
C TYR A 249 2.55 -5.48 13.47
N THR A 250 3.63 -5.18 12.76
CA THR A 250 4.46 -6.21 12.12
C THR A 250 5.92 -6.07 12.56
N VAL A 251 6.67 -7.17 12.45
CA VAL A 251 8.10 -7.19 12.75
C VAL A 251 8.86 -6.32 11.76
N GLY A 252 9.72 -5.44 12.27
CA GLY A 252 10.65 -4.64 11.50
C GLY A 252 12.09 -4.85 11.95
N ILE A 253 13.03 -4.53 11.06
CA ILE A 253 14.46 -4.43 11.38
C ILE A 253 14.97 -3.05 11.04
N ALA A 254 15.77 -2.48 11.91
CA ALA A 254 16.22 -1.09 11.79
C ALA A 254 17.63 -0.87 12.36
N ILE A 255 18.20 0.29 12.04
CA ILE A 255 19.39 0.85 12.68
C ILE A 255 18.97 2.10 13.44
N ARG A 256 19.32 2.20 14.71
CA ARG A 256 19.04 3.43 15.48
C ARG A 256 19.81 4.61 14.92
N LEU A 257 19.10 5.66 14.48
CA LEU A 257 19.66 6.86 13.82
C LEU A 257 20.49 6.54 12.57
N GLY A 258 20.18 5.44 11.89
CA GLY A 258 20.78 5.00 10.63
C GLY A 258 19.71 4.45 9.70
N SER A 259 20.09 4.00 8.51
CA SER A 259 19.20 3.42 7.51
C SER A 259 19.58 1.97 7.20
N MET A 260 18.77 1.04 7.66
CA MET A 260 18.98 -0.40 7.38
C MET A 260 19.02 -0.69 5.87
N ALA A 261 18.16 -0.04 5.11
CA ALA A 261 18.09 -0.18 3.66
C ALA A 261 19.35 0.36 2.97
N THR A 262 19.73 1.60 3.28
CA THR A 262 20.84 2.28 2.60
C THR A 262 22.19 1.69 2.96
N GLU A 263 22.45 1.47 4.26
CA GLU A 263 23.76 1.01 4.76
C GLU A 263 24.06 -0.43 4.34
N ASN A 264 23.02 -1.24 4.11
CA ASN A 264 23.17 -2.65 3.74
C ASN A 264 22.72 -2.94 2.29
N HIS A 265 22.39 -1.91 1.49
CA HIS A 265 21.92 -2.06 0.11
C HIS A 265 20.70 -2.99 -0.01
N LEU A 266 19.77 -2.87 0.94
CA LEU A 266 18.54 -3.66 0.99
C LEU A 266 17.36 -2.85 0.46
N SER A 267 16.33 -3.58 0.01
CA SER A 267 15.07 -2.99 -0.43
C SER A 267 13.90 -3.87 0.03
N ALA A 268 12.72 -3.65 -0.51
CA ALA A 268 11.50 -4.33 -0.13
C ALA A 268 10.65 -4.67 -1.36
N GLY A 269 9.55 -5.39 -1.15
CA GLY A 269 8.60 -5.76 -2.17
C GLY A 269 8.59 -7.26 -2.43
N GLN A 270 7.87 -7.65 -3.46
CA GLN A 270 7.44 -9.02 -3.75
C GLN A 270 8.57 -10.07 -3.83
N HIS A 271 9.80 -9.67 -4.19
CA HIS A 271 10.96 -10.56 -4.37
C HIS A 271 11.91 -10.56 -3.17
N TRP A 272 11.57 -9.83 -2.10
CA TRP A 272 12.39 -9.70 -0.91
C TRP A 272 11.82 -10.54 0.23
N THR A 273 12.56 -11.56 0.66
CA THR A 273 12.15 -12.45 1.75
C THR A 273 13.09 -12.35 2.93
N ILE A 274 12.60 -12.73 4.11
CA ILE A 274 13.35 -12.72 5.36
C ILE A 274 13.17 -14.04 6.10
N GLU A 275 14.26 -14.50 6.70
CA GLU A 275 14.29 -15.60 7.68
C GLU A 275 14.82 -15.07 9.00
N ILE A 276 14.09 -15.34 10.08
CA ILE A 276 14.51 -15.01 11.46
C ILE A 276 14.55 -16.31 12.24
N GLU A 277 15.72 -16.68 12.75
CA GLU A 277 16.00 -17.96 13.38
C GLU A 277 16.37 -17.79 14.84
N LYS A 278 15.77 -18.58 15.74
CA LYS A 278 16.19 -18.72 17.14
C LYS A 278 17.51 -19.48 17.22
N GLU A 279 18.38 -19.03 18.12
CA GLU A 279 19.48 -19.87 18.58
C GLU A 279 18.93 -21.04 19.42
N ASN A 280 19.43 -22.23 19.18
CA ASN A 280 19.14 -23.43 19.97
C ASN A 280 19.80 -23.33 21.36
#